data_8844e0852215af77e004aeb04b6deb70
#
_entry.id   8844e0852215af77e004aeb04b6deb70
#
_cell.length_a   1.000
_cell.length_b   1.000
_cell.length_c   1.000
_cell.angle_alpha   90.00
_cell.angle_beta   90.00
_cell.angle_gamma   90.00
#
_symmetry.space_group_name_H-M   'P 1'
#
loop_
_entity.id
_entity.type
_entity.pdbx_description
1 polymer ?
#
loop_
_entity_poly.entity_id
_entity_poly.type
_entity_poly.pdbx_seq_one_letter_code
_entity_poly.pdbx_strand_id
1 'polypeptide(L)'
;METLVADTYQDPFPHAIIKNFYNQEELKLIWEELNFYTKPDKLLIAEKYGGVVDATNAKALHLDSIYTNHRKLSNILTVNRKLFEKQILEAFSSLGGCCVIAKDCNWDITKVRYYHNEEYYEPHTDKVFQFLAFSYFYKEPKKFNGGDLLFPEYDYKYTCDNNSMIIFPGWVQHSVEKVTIDNSDYFDGWGRYAITSFFGCVDKRKK
;
A
#
# COMPACT_ATOMS: atom_id res chain seq x y z
N MET A 1 -12.48 20.10 -8.41
CA MET A 1 -11.58 19.01 -7.95
C MET A 1 -10.89 19.51 -6.69
N GLU A 2 -11.06 18.82 -5.58
CA GLU A 2 -10.24 19.12 -4.39
C GLU A 2 -8.79 18.84 -4.72
N THR A 3 -7.92 19.79 -4.40
CA THR A 3 -6.47 19.63 -4.59
C THR A 3 -5.98 18.63 -3.55
N LEU A 4 -5.37 17.54 -4.00
CA LEU A 4 -4.73 16.59 -3.10
C LEU A 4 -3.59 17.28 -2.38
N VAL A 5 -3.61 17.23 -1.06
CA VAL A 5 -2.55 17.79 -0.19
C VAL A 5 -1.79 16.61 0.41
N ALA A 6 -0.49 16.59 0.18
CA ALA A 6 0.43 15.67 0.83
C ALA A 6 1.07 16.39 2.03
N ASP A 7 0.75 15.94 3.23
CA ASP A 7 1.43 16.38 4.45
C ASP A 7 2.79 15.69 4.51
N THR A 8 3.87 16.46 4.55
CA THR A 8 5.24 15.94 4.51
C THR A 8 5.95 16.13 5.84
N TYR A 9 6.71 15.10 6.27
CA TYR A 9 7.38 15.03 7.56
C TYR A 9 8.83 14.57 7.38
N GLN A 10 9.77 15.21 8.07
CA GLN A 10 11.17 14.79 8.15
C GLN A 10 11.41 13.80 9.28
N ASP A 11 10.71 13.99 10.38
CA ASP A 11 10.84 13.21 11.61
C ASP A 11 9.66 12.22 11.75
N PRO A 12 9.91 11.01 12.26
CA PRO A 12 11.21 10.45 12.66
C PRO A 12 12.03 9.90 11.47
N PHE A 13 11.50 9.88 10.29
CA PHE A 13 12.11 9.56 8.99
C PHE A 13 11.33 10.31 7.90
N PRO A 14 11.91 10.56 6.72
CA PRO A 14 11.18 11.27 5.67
C PRO A 14 9.98 10.47 5.19
N HIS A 15 8.78 11.03 5.34
CA HIS A 15 7.53 10.42 4.87
C HIS A 15 6.49 11.47 4.48
N ALA A 16 5.52 11.05 3.69
CA ALA A 16 4.36 11.86 3.33
C ALA A 16 3.06 11.10 3.61
N ILE A 17 2.05 11.80 4.09
CA ILE A 17 0.71 11.27 4.35
C ILE A 17 -0.29 12.01 3.50
N ILE A 18 -1.17 11.28 2.82
CA ILE A 18 -2.24 11.84 2.00
C ILE A 18 -3.56 11.25 2.46
N LYS A 19 -4.44 12.08 2.99
CA LYS A 19 -5.80 11.70 3.37
C LYS A 19 -6.73 11.84 2.16
N ASN A 20 -7.77 10.99 2.11
CA ASN A 20 -8.74 10.99 1.01
C ASN A 20 -8.07 10.92 -0.36
N PHE A 21 -7.08 10.02 -0.50
CA PHE A 21 -6.24 9.94 -1.69
C PHE A 21 -7.04 9.66 -2.96
N TYR A 22 -8.02 8.78 -2.89
CA TYR A 22 -8.91 8.47 -4.02
C TYR A 22 -10.25 9.19 -3.87
N ASN A 23 -10.78 9.69 -4.98
CA ASN A 23 -12.13 10.25 -5.02
C ASN A 23 -13.20 9.14 -5.01
N GLN A 24 -14.47 9.50 -4.93
CA GLN A 24 -15.58 8.54 -4.81
C GLN A 24 -15.72 7.60 -6.01
N GLU A 25 -15.43 8.07 -7.23
CA GLU A 25 -15.48 7.23 -8.43
C GLU A 25 -14.32 6.23 -8.45
N GLU A 26 -13.12 6.69 -8.10
CA GLU A 26 -11.93 5.83 -7.96
C GLU A 26 -12.12 4.78 -6.85
N LEU A 27 -12.70 5.18 -5.71
CA LEU A 27 -13.02 4.26 -4.61
C LEU A 27 -14.00 3.17 -5.04
N LYS A 28 -15.01 3.52 -5.82
CA LYS A 28 -15.96 2.52 -6.36
C LYS A 28 -15.23 1.46 -7.17
N LEU A 29 -14.37 1.90 -8.10
CA LEU A 29 -13.57 0.99 -8.93
C LEU A 29 -12.63 0.10 -8.10
N ILE A 30 -11.98 0.68 -7.08
CA ILE A 30 -11.12 -0.06 -6.14
C ILE A 30 -11.94 -1.12 -5.39
N TRP A 31 -13.09 -0.75 -4.84
CA TRP A 31 -13.93 -1.68 -4.07
C TRP A 31 -14.53 -2.80 -4.90
N GLU A 32 -14.87 -2.55 -6.17
CA GLU A 32 -15.30 -3.60 -7.10
C GLU A 32 -14.22 -4.69 -7.21
N GLU A 33 -12.95 -4.30 -7.36
CA GLU A 33 -11.84 -5.23 -7.52
C GLU A 33 -11.43 -5.88 -6.18
N LEU A 34 -11.39 -5.14 -5.06
CA LEU A 34 -11.12 -5.69 -3.73
C LEU A 34 -12.17 -6.74 -3.33
N ASN A 35 -13.44 -6.46 -3.56
CA ASN A 35 -14.52 -7.42 -3.29
C ASN A 35 -14.41 -8.68 -4.15
N PHE A 36 -13.91 -8.56 -5.39
CA PHE A 36 -13.63 -9.71 -6.23
C PHE A 36 -12.48 -10.56 -5.67
N TYR A 37 -11.39 -9.94 -5.26
CA TYR A 37 -10.22 -10.67 -4.74
C TYR A 37 -10.47 -11.33 -3.39
N THR A 38 -11.40 -10.84 -2.58
CA THR A 38 -11.75 -11.46 -1.30
C THR A 38 -12.55 -12.77 -1.45
N LYS A 39 -13.01 -13.10 -2.66
CA LYS A 39 -13.69 -14.37 -2.92
C LYS A 39 -12.74 -15.57 -2.72
N PRO A 40 -13.27 -16.77 -2.40
CA PRO A 40 -12.46 -17.97 -2.24
C PRO A 40 -11.45 -18.18 -3.38
N ASP A 41 -10.26 -18.67 -3.04
CA ASP A 41 -9.20 -19.06 -3.97
C ASP A 41 -8.57 -17.94 -4.80
N LYS A 42 -8.85 -16.65 -4.48
CA LYS A 42 -8.23 -15.52 -5.19
C LYS A 42 -6.96 -15.04 -4.52
N LEU A 43 -7.02 -14.75 -3.23
CA LEU A 43 -5.85 -14.31 -2.47
C LEU A 43 -4.92 -15.48 -2.17
N LEU A 44 -3.63 -15.25 -2.27
CA LEU A 44 -2.59 -16.26 -2.15
C LEU A 44 -1.84 -16.10 -0.83
N ILE A 45 -1.38 -17.23 -0.27
CA ILE A 45 -0.46 -17.25 0.89
C ILE A 45 0.94 -16.79 0.49
N ALA A 46 1.78 -16.43 1.48
CA ALA A 46 3.10 -15.82 1.28
C ALA A 46 3.99 -16.57 0.28
N GLU A 47 4.07 -17.88 0.36
CA GLU A 47 4.83 -18.74 -0.56
C GLU A 47 4.48 -18.52 -2.03
N LYS A 48 3.19 -18.34 -2.32
CA LYS A 48 2.67 -18.25 -3.69
C LYS A 48 2.77 -16.85 -4.30
N TYR A 49 2.74 -15.80 -3.49
CA TYR A 49 2.89 -14.43 -3.99
C TYR A 49 4.30 -13.86 -3.86
N GLY A 50 5.27 -14.64 -3.40
CA GLY A 50 6.65 -14.21 -3.20
C GLY A 50 6.82 -13.31 -1.96
N GLY A 51 6.06 -13.56 -0.90
CA GLY A 51 6.23 -12.96 0.42
C GLY A 51 7.26 -13.73 1.25
N VAL A 52 7.67 -13.15 2.39
CA VAL A 52 8.53 -13.83 3.37
C VAL A 52 7.66 -14.75 4.22
N VAL A 53 7.78 -16.05 4.00
CA VAL A 53 6.87 -17.08 4.53
C VAL A 53 6.76 -17.03 6.05
N ASP A 54 7.89 -16.88 6.75
CA ASP A 54 7.92 -16.90 8.21
C ASP A 54 7.59 -15.53 8.83
N ALA A 55 7.43 -14.50 8.01
CA ALA A 55 7.20 -13.13 8.48
C ALA A 55 5.73 -12.69 8.40
N THR A 56 4.89 -13.37 7.63
CA THR A 56 3.48 -12.99 7.49
C THR A 56 2.58 -14.19 7.20
N ASN A 57 1.41 -14.19 7.83
CA ASN A 57 0.32 -15.11 7.52
C ASN A 57 -0.79 -14.46 6.68
N ALA A 58 -0.70 -13.16 6.40
CA ALA A 58 -1.65 -12.44 5.58
C ALA A 58 -1.60 -12.89 4.11
N LYS A 59 -2.73 -12.82 3.44
CA LYS A 59 -2.84 -13.17 2.02
C LYS A 59 -2.71 -11.94 1.12
N ALA A 60 -2.17 -12.17 -0.07
CA ALA A 60 -1.96 -11.10 -1.04
C ALA A 60 -2.09 -11.57 -2.49
N LEU A 61 -2.17 -10.59 -3.40
CA LEU A 61 -2.02 -10.76 -4.83
C LEU A 61 -0.99 -9.79 -5.39
N HIS A 62 -0.13 -10.27 -6.23
CA HIS A 62 0.81 -9.45 -6.99
C HIS A 62 0.14 -9.07 -8.33
N LEU A 63 -0.47 -7.89 -8.40
CA LEU A 63 -1.29 -7.49 -9.53
C LEU A 63 -0.49 -7.42 -10.85
N ASP A 64 0.74 -6.93 -10.80
CA ASP A 64 1.60 -6.86 -11.98
C ASP A 64 1.97 -8.24 -12.55
N SER A 65 1.99 -9.28 -11.74
CA SER A 65 2.18 -10.66 -12.22
C SER A 65 0.94 -11.20 -12.89
N ILE A 66 -0.26 -10.80 -12.43
CA ILE A 66 -1.54 -11.23 -13.00
C ILE A 66 -1.80 -10.49 -14.32
N TYR A 67 -1.57 -9.17 -14.34
CA TYR A 67 -1.90 -8.28 -15.46
C TYR A 67 -0.67 -7.85 -16.28
N THR A 68 0.39 -8.64 -16.32
CA THR A 68 1.75 -8.36 -16.83
C THR A 68 1.82 -7.31 -17.95
N ASN A 69 1.12 -7.54 -19.08
CA ASN A 69 1.11 -6.64 -20.24
C ASN A 69 -0.22 -5.88 -20.39
N HIS A 70 -1.12 -6.04 -19.46
CA HIS A 70 -2.51 -5.58 -19.57
C HIS A 70 -2.97 -4.85 -18.30
N ARG A 71 -2.12 -4.00 -17.71
CA ARG A 71 -2.42 -3.26 -16.46
C ARG A 71 -3.78 -2.54 -16.49
N LYS A 72 -4.23 -2.08 -17.66
CA LYS A 72 -5.53 -1.41 -17.84
C LYS A 72 -6.75 -2.30 -17.56
N LEU A 73 -6.58 -3.61 -17.46
CA LEU A 73 -7.65 -4.53 -17.09
C LEU A 73 -7.89 -4.57 -15.58
N SER A 74 -6.96 -4.04 -14.78
CA SER A 74 -7.14 -3.83 -13.32
C SER A 74 -7.55 -2.39 -13.07
N ASN A 75 -8.66 -2.22 -12.38
CA ASN A 75 -9.11 -0.92 -11.89
C ASN A 75 -8.08 -0.33 -10.92
N ILE A 76 -7.58 -1.14 -9.98
CA ILE A 76 -6.58 -0.73 -8.99
C ILE A 76 -5.31 -0.24 -9.69
N LEU A 77 -4.74 -1.02 -10.61
CA LEU A 77 -3.54 -0.61 -11.35
C LEU A 77 -3.74 0.67 -12.17
N THR A 78 -4.96 0.89 -12.66
CA THR A 78 -5.32 2.08 -13.45
C THR A 78 -5.41 3.31 -12.55
N VAL A 79 -6.21 3.27 -11.48
CA VAL A 79 -6.41 4.43 -10.60
C VAL A 79 -5.18 4.74 -9.75
N ASN A 80 -4.39 3.73 -9.41
CA ASN A 80 -3.17 3.89 -8.61
C ASN A 80 -2.06 4.67 -9.34
N ARG A 81 -2.15 4.85 -10.67
CA ARG A 81 -1.26 5.76 -11.43
C ARG A 81 -1.31 7.20 -10.94
N LYS A 82 -2.34 7.58 -10.19
CA LYS A 82 -2.44 8.84 -9.48
C LYS A 82 -1.24 9.11 -8.54
N LEU A 83 -0.61 8.08 -8.00
CA LEU A 83 0.66 8.20 -7.25
C LEU A 83 1.73 8.98 -8.00
N PHE A 84 1.73 8.92 -9.34
CA PHE A 84 2.72 9.60 -10.20
C PHE A 84 2.28 11.00 -10.64
N GLU A 85 1.23 11.57 -10.05
CA GLU A 85 0.89 12.96 -10.27
C GLU A 85 2.01 13.87 -9.76
N LYS A 86 2.36 14.86 -10.58
CA LYS A 86 3.48 15.76 -10.34
C LYS A 86 3.48 16.37 -8.94
N GLN A 87 2.32 16.82 -8.48
CA GLN A 87 2.17 17.45 -7.17
C GLN A 87 2.52 16.52 -6.00
N ILE A 88 2.24 15.21 -6.12
CA ILE A 88 2.54 14.20 -5.09
C ILE A 88 4.05 13.93 -5.05
N LEU A 89 4.63 13.65 -6.21
CA LEU A 89 6.05 13.35 -6.31
C LEU A 89 6.93 14.56 -5.93
N GLU A 90 6.53 15.76 -6.30
CA GLU A 90 7.23 17.01 -5.92
C GLU A 90 7.12 17.28 -4.43
N ALA A 91 5.95 17.09 -3.81
CA ALA A 91 5.77 17.24 -2.37
C ALA A 91 6.70 16.28 -1.60
N PHE A 92 6.72 15.00 -1.98
CA PHE A 92 7.63 14.04 -1.35
C PHE A 92 9.10 14.32 -1.65
N SER A 93 9.43 14.75 -2.88
CA SER A 93 10.79 15.14 -3.28
C SER A 93 11.30 16.35 -2.49
N SER A 94 10.43 17.26 -2.06
CA SER A 94 10.79 18.47 -1.29
C SER A 94 11.39 18.17 0.09
N LEU A 95 11.19 16.95 0.60
CA LEU A 95 11.84 16.46 1.80
C LEU A 95 13.38 16.39 1.68
N GLY A 96 13.94 16.44 0.47
CA GLY A 96 15.39 16.42 0.26
C GLY A 96 16.02 15.04 0.48
N GLY A 97 17.33 14.98 0.62
CA GLY A 97 18.07 13.74 0.84
C GLY A 97 17.75 12.67 -0.22
N CYS A 98 17.45 11.45 0.22
CA CYS A 98 17.09 10.35 -0.67
C CYS A 98 15.76 10.59 -1.43
N CYS A 99 14.88 11.47 -0.92
CA CYS A 99 13.58 11.73 -1.53
C CYS A 99 13.67 12.59 -2.81
N VAL A 100 14.78 13.29 -3.06
CA VAL A 100 14.95 14.17 -4.23
C VAL A 100 14.65 13.47 -5.55
N ILE A 101 14.96 12.18 -5.67
CA ILE A 101 14.73 11.41 -6.89
C ILE A 101 13.26 11.03 -7.11
N ALA A 102 12.39 11.24 -6.14
CA ALA A 102 10.98 10.85 -6.24
C ALA A 102 10.28 11.51 -7.44
N LYS A 103 10.61 12.77 -7.76
CA LYS A 103 10.09 13.49 -8.92
C LYS A 103 10.37 12.83 -10.28
N ASP A 104 11.38 11.98 -10.33
CA ASP A 104 11.81 11.26 -11.54
C ASP A 104 11.30 9.81 -11.58
N CYS A 105 10.58 9.38 -10.53
CA CYS A 105 9.99 8.04 -10.47
C CYS A 105 8.95 7.84 -11.56
N ASN A 106 8.97 6.66 -12.19
CA ASN A 106 8.18 6.39 -13.40
C ASN A 106 7.65 4.96 -13.51
N TRP A 107 7.98 4.09 -12.58
CA TRP A 107 7.49 2.71 -12.55
C TRP A 107 7.08 2.28 -11.15
N ASP A 108 6.20 1.30 -11.08
CA ASP A 108 5.74 0.67 -9.85
C ASP A 108 5.45 -0.82 -10.05
N ILE A 109 5.46 -1.52 -8.93
CA ILE A 109 4.90 -2.85 -8.75
C ILE A 109 3.85 -2.74 -7.64
N THR A 110 2.64 -3.27 -7.89
CA THR A 110 1.53 -3.13 -6.96
C THR A 110 1.03 -4.48 -6.48
N LYS A 111 0.84 -4.59 -5.17
CA LYS A 111 0.23 -5.75 -4.50
C LYS A 111 -1.04 -5.31 -3.76
N VAL A 112 -2.05 -6.16 -3.77
CA VAL A 112 -3.19 -6.08 -2.85
C VAL A 112 -2.95 -7.05 -1.72
N ARG A 113 -3.10 -6.58 -0.48
CA ARG A 113 -3.03 -7.40 0.74
C ARG A 113 -4.36 -7.32 1.48
N TYR A 114 -4.72 -8.41 2.12
CA TYR A 114 -5.87 -8.47 2.99
C TYR A 114 -5.47 -9.11 4.30
N TYR A 115 -5.82 -8.45 5.39
CA TYR A 115 -5.55 -8.91 6.75
C TYR A 115 -6.87 -9.16 7.46
N HIS A 116 -7.01 -10.35 7.99
CA HIS A 116 -8.15 -10.78 8.78
C HIS A 116 -7.72 -11.16 10.19
N ASN A 117 -8.53 -11.89 10.94
CA ASN A 117 -8.23 -12.23 12.34
C ASN A 117 -6.88 -12.94 12.49
N GLU A 118 -6.08 -12.50 13.47
CA GLU A 118 -4.73 -13.00 13.80
C GLU A 118 -3.69 -12.82 12.69
N GLU A 119 -4.00 -12.08 11.61
CA GLU A 119 -3.05 -11.82 10.53
C GLU A 119 -2.22 -10.56 10.80
N TYR A 120 -0.93 -10.64 10.44
CA TYR A 120 0.10 -9.64 10.73
C TYR A 120 1.22 -9.67 9.70
N TYR A 121 2.19 -8.76 9.84
CA TYR A 121 3.46 -8.81 9.14
C TYR A 121 4.58 -8.37 10.07
N GLU A 122 5.58 -9.26 10.28
CA GLU A 122 6.76 -9.00 11.11
C GLU A 122 7.62 -7.84 10.57
N PRO A 123 8.47 -7.24 11.43
CA PRO A 123 9.36 -6.17 11.02
C PRO A 123 10.29 -6.59 9.88
N HIS A 124 10.28 -5.83 8.78
CA HIS A 124 11.11 -6.05 7.60
C HIS A 124 11.43 -4.74 6.88
N THR A 125 12.32 -4.82 5.89
CA THR A 125 12.62 -3.72 4.98
C THR A 125 12.41 -4.17 3.54
N ASP A 126 12.00 -3.25 2.69
CA ASP A 126 11.86 -3.44 1.24
C ASP A 126 12.96 -2.68 0.47
N LYS A 127 14.19 -2.70 1.00
CA LYS A 127 15.35 -1.91 0.55
C LYS A 127 15.78 -2.11 -0.91
N VAL A 128 15.24 -3.13 -1.58
CA VAL A 128 15.42 -3.34 -3.02
C VAL A 128 14.63 -2.34 -3.87
N PHE A 129 13.64 -1.68 -3.25
CA PHE A 129 12.83 -0.62 -3.85
C PHE A 129 13.22 0.74 -3.27
N GLN A 130 13.15 1.78 -4.11
CA GLN A 130 13.51 3.13 -3.67
C GLN A 130 12.48 3.67 -2.69
N PHE A 131 11.20 3.54 -3.03
CA PHE A 131 10.08 4.07 -2.24
C PHE A 131 8.92 3.10 -2.17
N LEU A 132 8.14 3.26 -1.13
CA LEU A 132 6.92 2.53 -0.84
C LEU A 132 5.76 3.52 -0.72
N ALA A 133 4.61 3.16 -1.24
CA ALA A 133 3.35 3.89 -1.05
C ALA A 133 2.26 2.88 -0.67
N PHE A 134 1.70 3.03 0.52
CA PHE A 134 0.70 2.13 1.06
C PHE A 134 -0.61 2.84 1.27
N SER A 135 -1.67 2.41 0.57
CA SER A 135 -3.03 2.90 0.74
C SER A 135 -3.87 1.89 1.50
N TYR A 136 -4.76 2.37 2.37
CA TYR A 136 -5.53 1.55 3.30
C TYR A 136 -7.02 1.65 3.04
N PHE A 137 -7.71 0.50 3.18
CA PHE A 137 -9.14 0.41 2.97
C PHE A 137 -9.78 -0.56 3.95
N TYR A 138 -10.97 -0.24 4.38
CA TYR A 138 -11.85 -1.13 5.12
C TYR A 138 -13.32 -0.71 4.92
N LYS A 139 -14.24 -1.67 5.10
CA LYS A 139 -15.67 -1.39 5.06
C LYS A 139 -16.10 -0.62 6.29
N GLU A 140 -16.98 0.34 6.11
CA GLU A 140 -17.59 1.08 7.19
C GLU A 140 -18.90 0.41 7.69
N PRO A 141 -19.16 0.38 9.03
CA PRO A 141 -18.24 0.83 10.09
C PRO A 141 -17.06 -0.14 10.24
N LYS A 142 -15.88 0.36 10.68
CA LYS A 142 -14.69 -0.47 10.96
C LYS A 142 -15.03 -1.55 11.98
N LYS A 143 -14.78 -2.83 11.67
CA LYS A 143 -15.10 -3.98 12.50
C LYS A 143 -13.90 -4.74 13.07
N PHE A 144 -12.71 -4.21 12.94
CA PHE A 144 -11.49 -4.81 13.46
C PHE A 144 -10.69 -3.82 14.31
N ASN A 145 -9.84 -4.35 15.18
CA ASN A 145 -8.82 -3.62 15.93
C ASN A 145 -7.42 -3.98 15.40
N GLY A 146 -6.43 -3.14 15.70
CA GLY A 146 -5.07 -3.31 15.22
C GLY A 146 -4.94 -3.02 13.71
N GLY A 147 -3.97 -3.64 13.07
CA GLY A 147 -3.68 -3.48 11.65
C GLY A 147 -2.97 -2.18 11.30
N ASP A 148 -2.49 -1.44 12.28
CA ASP A 148 -1.72 -0.22 12.05
C ASP A 148 -0.33 -0.54 11.50
N LEU A 149 0.28 0.42 10.82
CA LEU A 149 1.64 0.32 10.33
C LEU A 149 2.61 0.80 11.42
N LEU A 150 3.51 -0.09 11.82
CA LEU A 150 4.49 0.19 12.86
C LEU A 150 5.86 0.40 12.23
N PHE A 151 6.65 1.29 12.82
CA PHE A 151 8.03 1.59 12.46
C PHE A 151 8.92 1.39 13.70
N PRO A 152 9.31 0.13 14.02
CA PRO A 152 9.90 -0.21 15.32
C PRO A 152 11.21 0.51 15.63
N GLU A 153 12.06 0.77 14.62
CA GLU A 153 13.33 1.51 14.82
C GLU A 153 13.13 2.95 15.29
N TYR A 154 11.91 3.50 15.11
CA TYR A 154 11.58 4.90 15.40
C TYR A 154 10.53 5.06 16.50
N ASP A 155 10.06 3.96 17.09
CA ASP A 155 8.92 3.98 18.03
C ASP A 155 7.73 4.78 17.47
N TYR A 156 7.50 4.65 16.16
CA TYR A 156 6.45 5.39 15.45
C TYR A 156 5.37 4.44 14.94
N LYS A 157 4.11 4.86 15.13
CA LYS A 157 2.91 4.14 14.68
C LYS A 157 2.09 5.05 13.78
N TYR A 158 1.80 4.58 12.58
CA TYR A 158 0.87 5.22 11.67
C TYR A 158 -0.48 4.50 11.72
N THR A 159 -1.51 5.22 12.19
CA THR A 159 -2.90 4.71 12.16
C THR A 159 -3.41 4.70 10.75
N CYS A 160 -3.79 3.50 10.28
CA CYS A 160 -4.22 3.27 8.91
C CYS A 160 -5.67 3.71 8.70
N ASP A 161 -5.90 5.00 8.50
CA ASP A 161 -7.22 5.55 8.18
C ASP A 161 -7.73 5.07 6.82
N ASN A 162 -9.04 4.92 6.69
CA ASN A 162 -9.68 4.54 5.43
C ASN A 162 -9.40 5.57 4.33
N ASN A 163 -9.05 5.11 3.14
CA ASN A 163 -8.69 5.97 1.99
C ASN A 163 -7.52 6.93 2.28
N SER A 164 -6.57 6.50 3.12
CA SER A 164 -5.33 7.23 3.34
C SER A 164 -4.15 6.54 2.65
N MET A 165 -3.10 7.30 2.36
CA MET A 165 -1.85 6.79 1.82
C MET A 165 -0.68 7.34 2.63
N ILE A 166 0.31 6.50 2.91
CA ILE A 166 1.63 6.90 3.40
C ILE A 166 2.70 6.55 2.37
N ILE A 167 3.64 7.49 2.14
CA ILE A 167 4.79 7.30 1.24
C ILE A 167 6.06 7.42 2.08
N PHE A 168 7.00 6.47 1.92
CA PHE A 168 8.25 6.46 2.65
C PHE A 168 9.35 5.68 1.91
N PRO A 169 10.65 5.84 2.28
CA PRO A 169 11.75 5.11 1.64
C PRO A 169 11.74 3.61 1.97
N GLY A 170 12.10 2.77 0.99
CA GLY A 170 12.08 1.31 1.13
C GLY A 170 13.07 0.74 2.16
N TRP A 171 14.05 1.52 2.61
CA TRP A 171 15.01 1.11 3.65
C TRP A 171 14.45 1.23 5.07
N VAL A 172 13.34 1.96 5.26
CA VAL A 172 12.70 2.13 6.57
C VAL A 172 12.08 0.81 7.00
N GLN A 173 12.50 0.30 8.17
CA GLN A 173 11.92 -0.91 8.74
C GLN A 173 10.47 -0.67 9.15
N HIS A 174 9.59 -1.57 8.74
CA HIS A 174 8.17 -1.47 9.04
C HIS A 174 7.55 -2.85 9.27
N SER A 175 6.42 -2.85 9.96
CA SER A 175 5.63 -4.04 10.25
C SER A 175 4.14 -3.71 10.25
N VAL A 176 3.29 -4.73 10.25
CA VAL A 176 1.85 -4.57 10.39
C VAL A 176 1.40 -5.22 11.68
N GLU A 177 0.81 -4.40 12.54
CA GLU A 177 0.19 -4.85 13.79
C GLU A 177 -0.85 -5.94 13.51
N LYS A 178 -0.94 -6.91 14.41
CA LYS A 178 -1.92 -7.98 14.31
C LYS A 178 -3.34 -7.41 14.24
N VAL A 179 -4.11 -7.88 13.27
CA VAL A 179 -5.53 -7.57 13.15
C VAL A 179 -6.32 -8.51 14.04
N THR A 180 -7.31 -7.98 14.76
CA THR A 180 -8.29 -8.77 15.50
C THR A 180 -9.69 -8.39 15.05
N ILE A 181 -10.49 -9.39 14.67
CA ILE A 181 -11.87 -9.21 14.23
C ILE A 181 -12.73 -10.35 14.76
N ASP A 182 -13.86 -9.98 15.40
CA ASP A 182 -14.77 -10.95 15.99
C ASP A 182 -15.84 -11.40 15.01
N ASN A 183 -16.15 -12.72 15.02
CA ASN A 183 -17.32 -13.33 14.38
C ASN A 183 -17.59 -12.92 12.92
N SER A 184 -16.53 -12.77 12.12
CA SER A 184 -16.65 -12.43 10.70
C SER A 184 -16.08 -13.56 9.85
N ASP A 185 -16.77 -13.89 8.75
CA ASP A 185 -16.23 -14.77 7.74
C ASP A 185 -15.08 -14.06 7.01
N TYR A 186 -14.01 -14.81 6.72
CA TYR A 186 -12.87 -14.28 5.97
C TYR A 186 -13.27 -13.61 4.65
N PHE A 187 -14.23 -14.22 3.95
CA PHE A 187 -14.66 -13.79 2.63
C PHE A 187 -15.70 -12.66 2.63
N ASP A 188 -16.18 -12.26 3.79
CA ASP A 188 -17.07 -11.10 3.92
C ASP A 188 -16.34 -9.77 3.70
N GLY A 189 -15.00 -9.77 3.75
CA GLY A 189 -14.16 -8.61 3.47
C GLY A 189 -14.24 -7.51 4.52
N TRP A 190 -14.51 -7.84 5.78
CA TRP A 190 -14.56 -6.88 6.90
C TRP A 190 -13.20 -6.59 7.54
N GLY A 191 -12.16 -7.27 7.10
CA GLY A 191 -10.79 -7.01 7.54
C GLY A 191 -10.17 -5.77 6.89
N ARG A 192 -8.86 -5.65 7.05
CA ARG A 192 -8.06 -4.53 6.58
C ARG A 192 -7.45 -4.84 5.21
N TYR A 193 -7.70 -4.00 4.24
CA TYR A 193 -7.01 -4.04 2.95
C TYR A 193 -5.84 -3.06 2.90
N ALA A 194 -4.82 -3.39 2.14
CA ALA A 194 -3.78 -2.46 1.73
C ALA A 194 -3.47 -2.66 0.24
N ILE A 195 -3.38 -1.55 -0.49
CA ILE A 195 -2.74 -1.50 -1.80
C ILE A 195 -1.32 -1.01 -1.55
N THR A 196 -0.35 -1.89 -1.77
CA THR A 196 1.07 -1.60 -1.55
C THR A 196 1.78 -1.43 -2.87
N SER A 197 2.30 -0.23 -3.14
CA SER A 197 3.06 0.10 -4.34
C SER A 197 4.53 0.28 -4.00
N PHE A 198 5.36 -0.48 -4.64
CA PHE A 198 6.81 -0.39 -4.63
C PHE A 198 7.22 0.40 -5.87
N PHE A 199 7.82 1.56 -5.72
CA PHE A 199 8.05 2.41 -6.88
C PHE A 199 9.46 3.02 -6.91
N GLY A 200 9.83 3.52 -8.08
CA GLY A 200 11.16 4.08 -8.27
C GLY A 200 11.42 4.59 -9.68
N CYS A 201 12.69 4.86 -9.94
CA CYS A 201 13.19 5.31 -11.24
C CYS A 201 13.72 4.14 -12.05
N VAL A 202 13.33 4.04 -13.32
CA VAL A 202 13.95 3.13 -14.30
C VAL A 202 14.84 3.95 -15.23
N ASP A 203 16.08 3.53 -15.39
CA ASP A 203 16.99 4.12 -16.37
C ASP A 203 16.54 3.78 -17.79
N LYS A 204 15.89 4.74 -18.45
CA LYS A 204 15.39 4.60 -19.82
C LYS A 204 16.48 4.46 -20.89
N ARG A 205 17.76 4.71 -20.53
CA ARG A 205 18.90 4.61 -21.46
C ARG A 205 19.37 3.18 -21.67
N LYS A 206 18.88 2.25 -20.86
CA LYS A 206 19.24 0.81 -20.92
C LYS A 206 18.24 -0.06 -21.69
N LYS A 207 17.45 0.56 -22.58
CA LYS A 207 16.56 -0.17 -23.50
C LYS A 207 17.21 -0.31 -24.87
#